data_340b4834a2c42a3ceba3082722c90877
#
_entry.id   340b4834a2c42a3ceba3082722c90877
#
_cell.length_a   1.000
_cell.length_b   1.000
_cell.length_c   1.000
_cell.angle_alpha   90.00
_cell.angle_beta   90.00
_cell.angle_gamma   90.00
#
_symmetry.space_group_name_H-M   'P 1'
#
loop_
_entity.id
_entity.type
_entity.pdbx_description
1 polymer ?
#
loop_
_entity_poly.entity_id
_entity_poly.type
_entity_poly.pdbx_seq_one_letter_code
_entity_poly.pdbx_strand_id
1 'polypeptide(L)'
;EARAAITAVREADKPVFVALTIKDDLSNKLRSGEDLRLALDVLSNENPNGIILNCSSPEAITQAMPIMALLSIPFGGFANGFTSISPLAPGSTVDELSARKNLSPKIYSEYVSQWIEAGATIVGGCCEIGPEHIEFLKLHLEVNGHRLTTLPV
;
A
#
# COMPACT_ATOMS: atom_id res chain seq x y z
N GLU A 1 -15.26 9.28 -5.06
CA GLU A 1 -15.56 8.39 -3.92
C GLU A 1 -14.67 8.69 -2.71
N ALA A 2 -13.31 8.58 -2.82
CA ALA A 2 -12.38 8.77 -1.68
C ALA A 2 -12.58 10.12 -0.96
N ARG A 3 -12.72 11.24 -1.67
CA ARG A 3 -13.01 12.55 -1.05
C ARG A 3 -14.27 12.53 -0.19
N ALA A 4 -15.35 11.97 -0.70
CA ALA A 4 -16.61 11.90 0.05
C ALA A 4 -16.46 11.05 1.32
N ALA A 5 -15.68 9.96 1.26
CA ALA A 5 -15.38 9.13 2.42
C ALA A 5 -14.55 9.91 3.47
N ILE A 6 -13.51 10.63 3.06
CA ILE A 6 -12.70 11.48 3.95
C ILE A 6 -13.59 12.51 4.64
N THR A 7 -14.44 13.20 3.88
CA THR A 7 -15.35 14.22 4.44
C THR A 7 -16.29 13.64 5.49
N ALA A 8 -16.87 12.47 5.21
CA ALA A 8 -17.80 11.81 6.16
C ALA A 8 -17.09 11.35 7.45
N VAL A 9 -15.86 10.87 7.36
CA VAL A 9 -15.12 10.39 8.55
C VAL A 9 -14.60 11.54 9.42
N ARG A 10 -14.37 12.73 8.85
CA ARG A 10 -13.91 13.90 9.63
C ARG A 10 -14.84 14.27 10.80
N GLU A 11 -16.14 14.04 10.64
CA GLU A 11 -17.11 14.33 11.70
C GLU A 11 -16.95 13.39 12.92
N ALA A 12 -16.23 12.26 12.75
CA ALA A 12 -16.02 11.29 13.83
C ALA A 12 -14.79 11.59 14.71
N ASP A 13 -14.03 12.67 14.43
CA ASP A 13 -12.79 13.05 15.14
C ASP A 13 -11.80 11.87 15.27
N LYS A 14 -11.64 11.12 14.19
CA LYS A 14 -10.73 9.97 14.09
C LYS A 14 -9.67 10.18 13.01
N PRO A 15 -8.46 9.61 13.19
CA PRO A 15 -7.45 9.62 12.13
C PRO A 15 -7.97 8.96 10.86
N VAL A 16 -7.69 9.59 9.71
CA VAL A 16 -8.14 9.12 8.39
C VAL A 16 -6.94 8.67 7.58
N PHE A 17 -6.90 7.40 7.23
CA PHE A 17 -5.92 6.84 6.30
C PHE A 17 -6.63 6.42 5.01
N VAL A 18 -6.08 6.83 3.87
CA VAL A 18 -6.65 6.52 2.55
C VAL A 18 -5.85 5.40 1.91
N ALA A 19 -6.53 4.30 1.60
CA ALA A 19 -5.93 3.19 0.87
C ALA A 19 -6.35 3.23 -0.61
N LEU A 20 -5.37 3.25 -1.51
CA LEU A 20 -5.56 3.26 -2.95
C LEU A 20 -5.00 1.97 -3.55
N THR A 21 -5.68 1.44 -4.55
CA THR A 21 -5.18 0.30 -5.32
C THR A 21 -4.75 0.75 -6.71
N ILE A 22 -3.52 0.43 -7.10
CA ILE A 22 -2.96 0.72 -8.42
C ILE A 22 -2.96 -0.53 -9.30
N LYS A 23 -2.81 -0.34 -10.60
CA LYS A 23 -2.64 -1.43 -11.57
C LYS A 23 -1.28 -2.08 -11.42
N ASP A 24 -1.22 -3.39 -11.64
CA ASP A 24 0.04 -4.17 -11.59
C ASP A 24 0.89 -4.02 -12.87
N ASP A 25 0.41 -3.28 -13.87
CA ASP A 25 1.07 -3.05 -15.17
C ASP A 25 2.16 -1.97 -15.14
N LEU A 26 2.53 -1.49 -13.96
CA LEU A 26 3.53 -0.45 -13.71
C LEU A 26 3.21 0.92 -14.34
N SER A 27 1.97 1.15 -14.76
CA SER A 27 1.54 2.40 -15.41
C SER A 27 1.36 3.56 -14.43
N ASN A 28 1.48 3.33 -13.12
CA ASN A 28 1.17 4.31 -12.06
C ASN A 28 -0.26 4.88 -12.18
N LYS A 29 -1.21 4.03 -12.56
CA LYS A 29 -2.62 4.37 -12.57
C LYS A 29 -3.36 3.63 -11.47
N LEU A 30 -4.40 4.27 -10.93
CA LEU A 30 -5.36 3.58 -10.08
C LEU A 30 -6.02 2.45 -10.86
N ARG A 31 -6.55 1.45 -10.16
CA ARG A 31 -7.29 0.36 -10.80
C ARG A 31 -8.50 0.86 -11.59
N SER A 32 -9.14 1.93 -11.16
CA SER A 32 -10.21 2.64 -11.84
C SER A 32 -9.78 3.39 -13.11
N GLY A 33 -8.46 3.61 -13.29
CA GLY A 33 -7.87 4.16 -14.53
C GLY A 33 -7.29 5.56 -14.40
N GLU A 34 -7.55 6.27 -13.32
CA GLU A 34 -7.02 7.60 -13.06
C GLU A 34 -5.51 7.56 -12.84
N ASP A 35 -4.83 8.62 -13.22
CA ASP A 35 -3.42 8.84 -12.93
C ASP A 35 -3.19 8.97 -11.41
N LEU A 36 -2.20 8.23 -10.86
CA LEU A 36 -1.91 8.23 -9.44
C LEU A 36 -1.53 9.63 -8.94
N ARG A 37 -0.69 10.36 -9.68
CA ARG A 37 -0.23 11.69 -9.26
C ARG A 37 -1.40 12.66 -9.13
N LEU A 38 -2.29 12.67 -10.12
CA LEU A 38 -3.49 13.51 -10.09
C LEU A 38 -4.42 13.13 -8.92
N ALA A 39 -4.55 11.84 -8.62
CA ALA A 39 -5.33 11.38 -7.48
C ALA A 39 -4.71 11.84 -6.15
N LEU A 40 -3.38 11.75 -6.00
CA LEU A 40 -2.67 12.20 -4.80
C LEU A 40 -2.78 13.72 -4.61
N ASP A 41 -2.68 14.50 -5.67
CA ASP A 41 -2.85 15.97 -5.61
C ASP A 41 -4.25 16.34 -5.07
N VAL A 42 -5.28 15.63 -5.52
CA VAL A 42 -6.65 15.85 -5.03
C VAL A 42 -6.82 15.41 -3.58
N LEU A 43 -6.26 14.26 -3.20
CA LEU A 43 -6.43 13.67 -1.86
C LEU A 43 -5.59 14.38 -0.79
N SER A 44 -4.40 14.87 -1.14
CA SER A 44 -3.55 15.63 -0.21
C SER A 44 -4.24 16.90 0.28
N ASN A 45 -5.03 17.56 -0.58
CA ASN A 45 -5.80 18.75 -0.20
C ASN A 45 -6.89 18.46 0.82
N GLU A 46 -7.26 17.19 0.98
CA GLU A 46 -8.20 16.75 2.02
C GLU A 46 -7.50 16.46 3.37
N ASN A 47 -6.18 16.64 3.47
CA ASN A 47 -5.37 16.45 4.68
C ASN A 47 -5.66 15.14 5.42
N PRO A 48 -5.57 13.95 4.79
CA PRO A 48 -5.64 12.69 5.50
C PRO A 48 -4.39 12.50 6.38
N ASN A 49 -4.47 11.65 7.38
CA ASN A 49 -3.33 11.32 8.26
C ASN A 49 -2.27 10.46 7.55
N GLY A 50 -2.61 9.86 6.42
CA GLY A 50 -1.68 9.14 5.55
C GLY A 50 -2.37 8.55 4.33
N ILE A 51 -1.55 8.21 3.31
CA ILE A 51 -2.01 7.54 2.09
C ILE A 51 -1.19 6.26 1.87
N ILE A 52 -1.88 5.16 1.61
CA ILE A 52 -1.28 3.83 1.49
C ILE A 52 -1.64 3.25 0.12
N LEU A 53 -0.67 2.72 -0.61
CA LEU A 53 -0.93 1.86 -1.76
C LEU A 53 -1.23 0.46 -1.26
N ASN A 54 -2.45 -0.02 -1.51
CA ASN A 54 -2.95 -1.26 -0.93
C ASN A 54 -3.34 -2.28 -2.02
N CYS A 55 -3.15 -3.56 -1.72
CA CYS A 55 -3.61 -4.67 -2.55
C CYS A 55 -3.18 -4.60 -4.03
N SER A 56 -1.95 -4.17 -4.26
CA SER A 56 -1.26 -4.14 -5.54
C SER A 56 0.01 -4.97 -5.44
N SER A 57 0.62 -5.35 -6.56
CA SER A 57 1.86 -6.13 -6.53
C SER A 57 3.00 -5.33 -5.87
N PRO A 58 3.97 -6.00 -5.21
CA PRO A 58 5.14 -5.32 -4.65
C PRO A 58 5.90 -4.48 -5.68
N GLU A 59 6.00 -4.98 -6.91
CA GLU A 59 6.67 -4.30 -8.03
C GLU A 59 5.96 -3.00 -8.40
N ALA A 60 4.62 -3.03 -8.51
CA ALA A 60 3.84 -1.84 -8.84
C ALA A 60 3.95 -0.78 -7.73
N ILE A 61 3.89 -1.19 -6.46
CA ILE A 61 4.08 -0.28 -5.33
C ILE A 61 5.50 0.31 -5.37
N THR A 62 6.53 -0.49 -5.60
CA THR A 62 7.92 -0.01 -5.70
C THR A 62 8.06 1.02 -6.83
N GLN A 63 7.48 0.75 -8.00
CA GLN A 63 7.49 1.67 -9.13
C GLN A 63 6.79 3.00 -8.82
N ALA A 64 5.78 2.97 -7.97
CA ALA A 64 5.00 4.15 -7.59
C ALA A 64 5.62 4.96 -6.43
N MET A 65 6.57 4.40 -5.67
CA MET A 65 7.18 5.06 -4.50
C MET A 65 7.77 6.44 -4.80
N PRO A 66 8.46 6.70 -5.92
CA PRO A 66 8.94 8.05 -6.24
C PRO A 66 7.82 9.09 -6.37
N ILE A 67 6.62 8.68 -6.78
CA ILE A 67 5.45 9.55 -6.85
C ILE A 67 4.89 9.78 -5.43
N MET A 68 4.82 8.72 -4.61
CA MET A 68 4.38 8.80 -3.21
C MET A 68 5.31 9.69 -2.38
N ALA A 69 6.61 9.67 -2.65
CA ALA A 69 7.62 10.49 -1.95
C ALA A 69 7.45 12.02 -2.16
N LEU A 70 6.61 12.44 -3.08
CA LEU A 70 6.23 13.85 -3.25
C LEU A 70 5.20 14.33 -2.21
N LEU A 71 4.58 13.41 -1.47
CA LEU A 71 3.64 13.75 -0.41
C LEU A 71 4.37 14.33 0.80
N SER A 72 3.76 15.33 1.43
CA SER A 72 4.22 15.92 2.70
C SER A 72 3.59 15.24 3.93
N ILE A 73 2.79 14.20 3.73
CA ILE A 73 2.11 13.43 4.78
C ILE A 73 2.62 11.99 4.79
N PRO A 74 2.43 11.22 5.89
CA PRO A 74 2.79 9.81 5.97
C PRO A 74 2.23 9.00 4.80
N PHE A 75 3.06 8.14 4.23
CA PHE A 75 2.66 7.25 3.13
C PHE A 75 3.33 5.89 3.25
N GLY A 76 2.86 4.93 2.45
CA GLY A 76 3.47 3.61 2.41
C GLY A 76 2.75 2.60 1.54
N GLY A 77 2.95 1.30 1.84
CA GLY A 77 2.43 0.22 1.03
C GLY A 77 2.06 -1.04 1.81
N PHE A 78 0.94 -1.66 1.41
CA PHE A 78 0.46 -2.97 1.84
C PHE A 78 0.24 -3.84 0.58
N ALA A 79 1.31 -4.47 0.08
CA ALA A 79 1.20 -5.27 -1.13
C ALA A 79 0.43 -6.57 -0.92
N ASN A 80 -0.09 -7.13 -2.01
CA ASN A 80 -0.61 -8.48 -2.05
C ASN A 80 0.46 -9.48 -2.53
N GLY A 81 0.24 -10.75 -2.23
CA GLY A 81 1.08 -11.88 -2.65
C GLY A 81 0.48 -12.70 -3.79
N PHE A 82 -0.38 -12.14 -4.63
CA PHE A 82 -0.91 -12.84 -5.79
C PHE A 82 0.01 -12.74 -7.01
N THR A 83 -0.08 -13.71 -7.91
CA THR A 83 0.63 -13.67 -9.20
C THR A 83 0.10 -12.57 -10.11
N SER A 84 -1.19 -12.32 -10.09
CA SER A 84 -1.90 -11.23 -10.76
C SER A 84 -3.29 -11.10 -10.17
N ILE A 85 -3.79 -9.88 -10.12
CA ILE A 85 -5.18 -9.56 -9.73
C ILE A 85 -6.08 -9.31 -10.97
N SER A 86 -5.54 -9.46 -12.17
CA SER A 86 -6.28 -9.26 -13.42
C SER A 86 -7.54 -10.14 -13.56
N PRO A 87 -7.60 -11.37 -13.00
CA PRO A 87 -8.81 -12.18 -13.02
C PRO A 87 -9.99 -11.59 -12.22
N LEU A 88 -9.75 -10.64 -11.31
CA LEU A 88 -10.82 -10.00 -10.52
C LEU A 88 -11.64 -9.03 -11.40
N ALA A 89 -12.47 -9.58 -12.24
CA ALA A 89 -13.53 -8.84 -12.93
C ALA A 89 -14.73 -8.59 -11.98
N PRO A 90 -15.62 -7.64 -12.27
CA PRO A 90 -16.86 -7.48 -11.50
C PRO A 90 -17.65 -8.79 -11.40
N GLY A 91 -17.86 -9.29 -10.19
CA GLY A 91 -18.54 -10.56 -9.92
C GLY A 91 -17.63 -11.78 -9.76
N SER A 92 -16.33 -11.67 -10.02
CA SER A 92 -15.34 -12.71 -9.72
C SER A 92 -15.04 -12.80 -8.21
N THR A 93 -14.49 -13.93 -7.78
CA THR A 93 -14.07 -14.18 -6.40
C THR A 93 -12.54 -14.31 -6.30
N VAL A 94 -12.01 -14.18 -5.09
CA VAL A 94 -10.57 -14.36 -4.82
C VAL A 94 -10.10 -15.79 -5.10
N ASP A 95 -11.00 -16.77 -5.20
CA ASP A 95 -10.66 -18.16 -5.52
C ASP A 95 -10.08 -18.33 -6.93
N GLU A 96 -10.28 -17.34 -7.81
CA GLU A 96 -9.70 -17.30 -9.16
C GLU A 96 -8.23 -16.85 -9.14
N LEU A 97 -7.74 -16.36 -7.99
CA LEU A 97 -6.39 -15.86 -7.84
C LEU A 97 -5.43 -16.96 -7.38
N SER A 98 -4.18 -16.85 -7.76
CA SER A 98 -3.11 -17.77 -7.36
C SER A 98 -2.05 -17.02 -6.55
N ALA A 99 -1.71 -17.59 -5.39
CA ALA A 99 -0.62 -17.08 -4.56
C ALA A 99 0.74 -17.20 -5.26
N ARG A 100 1.59 -16.22 -5.06
CA ARG A 100 2.98 -16.21 -5.57
C ARG A 100 3.85 -17.15 -4.73
N LYS A 101 4.35 -18.22 -5.34
CA LYS A 101 5.25 -19.18 -4.68
C LYS A 101 6.65 -18.60 -4.40
N ASN A 102 7.04 -17.57 -5.11
CA ASN A 102 8.37 -16.95 -5.02
C ASN A 102 8.41 -15.69 -4.17
N LEU A 103 7.32 -15.32 -3.49
CA LEU A 103 7.28 -14.17 -2.59
C LEU A 103 7.45 -14.65 -1.14
N SER A 104 8.66 -15.06 -0.77
CA SER A 104 8.97 -15.43 0.60
C SER A 104 9.00 -14.21 1.54
N PRO A 105 8.90 -14.40 2.88
CA PRO A 105 9.03 -13.32 3.85
C PRO A 105 10.28 -12.46 3.66
N LYS A 106 11.42 -13.10 3.32
CA LYS A 106 12.67 -12.40 3.03
C LYS A 106 12.55 -11.50 1.79
N ILE A 107 12.05 -12.04 0.68
CA ILE A 107 11.89 -11.28 -0.58
C ILE A 107 10.89 -10.13 -0.36
N TYR A 108 9.81 -10.37 0.37
CA TYR A 108 8.86 -9.31 0.71
C TYR A 108 9.52 -8.18 1.52
N SER A 109 10.35 -8.51 2.50
CA SER A 109 11.06 -7.50 3.30
C SER A 109 12.05 -6.67 2.48
N GLU A 110 12.62 -7.22 1.41
CA GLU A 110 13.49 -6.50 0.49
C GLU A 110 12.73 -5.41 -0.29
N TYR A 111 11.50 -5.68 -0.72
CA TYR A 111 10.61 -4.66 -1.30
C TYR A 111 10.27 -3.57 -0.27
N VAL A 112 9.89 -3.96 0.93
CA VAL A 112 9.54 -3.00 1.98
C VAL A 112 10.73 -2.11 2.35
N SER A 113 11.95 -2.65 2.37
CA SER A 113 13.16 -1.85 2.59
C SER A 113 13.34 -0.75 1.53
N GLN A 114 13.10 -1.06 0.26
CA GLN A 114 13.13 -0.08 -0.83
C GLN A 114 12.07 1.02 -0.64
N TRP A 115 10.89 0.66 -0.13
CA TRP A 115 9.83 1.65 0.13
C TRP A 115 10.22 2.60 1.27
N ILE A 116 10.82 2.05 2.33
CA ILE A 116 11.32 2.85 3.47
C ILE A 116 12.46 3.76 3.03
N GLU A 117 13.39 3.28 2.19
CA GLU A 117 14.45 4.10 1.59
C GLU A 117 13.88 5.25 0.75
N ALA A 118 12.74 5.05 0.10
CA ALA A 118 12.01 6.10 -0.62
C ALA A 118 11.22 7.05 0.31
N GLY A 119 11.21 6.80 1.62
CA GLY A 119 10.55 7.65 2.62
C GLY A 119 9.22 7.12 3.15
N ALA A 120 8.82 5.90 2.80
CA ALA A 120 7.61 5.29 3.36
C ALA A 120 7.74 5.09 4.88
N THR A 121 6.69 5.46 5.61
CA THR A 121 6.61 5.32 7.07
C THR A 121 5.50 4.38 7.52
N ILE A 122 4.66 3.90 6.59
CA ILE A 122 3.56 3.00 6.85
C ILE A 122 3.75 1.74 6.00
N VAL A 123 4.06 0.62 6.63
CA VAL A 123 4.32 -0.64 5.94
C VAL A 123 3.58 -1.80 6.60
N GLY A 124 3.19 -2.78 5.81
CA GLY A 124 2.47 -3.95 6.26
C GLY A 124 2.23 -4.91 5.10
N GLY A 125 1.10 -5.60 5.08
CA GLY A 125 0.73 -6.52 4.03
C GLY A 125 -0.76 -6.58 3.81
N CYS A 126 -1.17 -7.08 2.64
CA CYS A 126 -2.55 -7.36 2.26
C CYS A 126 -2.71 -8.87 2.01
N CYS A 127 -3.57 -9.26 1.09
CA CYS A 127 -3.87 -10.65 0.74
C CYS A 127 -2.59 -11.47 0.47
N GLU A 128 -2.53 -12.71 0.93
CA GLU A 128 -1.39 -13.65 0.82
C GLU A 128 -0.09 -13.20 1.53
N ILE A 129 -0.09 -12.07 2.23
CA ILE A 129 1.00 -11.67 3.12
C ILE A 129 0.60 -12.08 4.54
N GLY A 130 0.97 -13.32 4.89
CA GLY A 130 0.58 -13.96 6.15
C GLY A 130 1.39 -13.52 7.37
N PRO A 131 1.05 -14.07 8.56
CA PRO A 131 1.72 -13.73 9.82
C PRO A 131 3.24 -13.89 9.77
N GLU A 132 3.73 -14.91 9.09
CA GLU A 132 5.16 -15.19 8.91
C GLU A 132 5.90 -14.09 8.15
N HIS A 133 5.25 -13.46 7.17
CA HIS A 133 5.82 -12.31 6.46
C HIS A 133 5.92 -11.10 7.40
N ILE A 134 4.89 -10.86 8.19
CA ILE A 134 4.85 -9.71 9.12
C ILE A 134 5.84 -9.91 10.28
N GLU A 135 5.97 -11.12 10.81
CA GLU A 135 6.95 -11.43 11.83
C GLU A 135 8.37 -11.23 11.31
N PHE A 136 8.68 -11.78 10.14
CA PHE A 136 10.00 -11.62 9.52
C PHE A 136 10.28 -10.14 9.24
N LEU A 137 9.32 -9.42 8.67
CA LEU A 137 9.44 -7.99 8.38
C LEU A 137 9.72 -7.19 9.65
N LYS A 138 8.99 -7.46 10.73
CA LYS A 138 9.21 -6.81 12.03
C LYS A 138 10.66 -6.99 12.49
N LEU A 139 11.13 -8.24 12.55
CA LEU A 139 12.50 -8.56 12.99
C LEU A 139 13.55 -7.92 12.08
N HIS A 140 13.32 -7.98 10.77
CA HIS A 140 14.20 -7.36 9.76
C HIS A 140 14.34 -5.85 9.98
N LEU A 141 13.24 -5.14 10.21
CA LEU A 141 13.24 -3.70 10.43
C LEU A 141 13.90 -3.33 11.77
N GLU A 142 13.63 -4.07 12.85
CA GLU A 142 14.24 -3.84 14.16
C GLU A 142 15.77 -4.02 14.11
N VAL A 143 16.26 -5.08 13.44
CA VAL A 143 17.70 -5.33 13.26
C VAL A 143 18.37 -4.22 12.44
N ASN A 144 17.64 -3.62 11.48
CA ASN A 144 18.13 -2.49 10.68
C ASN A 144 17.94 -1.13 11.37
N GLY A 145 17.57 -1.10 12.65
CA GLY A 145 17.53 0.11 13.47
C GLY A 145 16.25 0.93 13.34
N HIS A 146 15.20 0.40 12.69
CA HIS A 146 13.92 1.07 12.61
C HIS A 146 13.12 0.91 13.90
N ARG A 147 12.55 2.01 14.38
CA ARG A 147 11.62 2.00 15.51
C ARG A 147 10.20 1.79 15.00
N LEU A 148 9.57 0.71 15.43
CA LEU A 148 8.19 0.40 15.08
C LEU A 148 7.21 1.04 16.07
N THR A 149 6.12 1.58 15.53
CA THR A 149 4.98 2.10 16.31
C THR A 149 3.68 1.60 15.67
N THR A 150 2.58 1.65 16.41
CA THR A 150 1.25 1.43 15.84
C THR A 150 0.72 2.70 15.20
N LEU A 151 -0.15 2.55 14.19
CA LEU A 151 -0.91 3.68 13.66
C LEU A 151 -1.79 4.28 14.79
N PRO A 152 -1.96 5.60 14.81
CA PRO A 152 -2.87 6.23 15.75
C PRO A 152 -4.31 5.73 15.52
N VAL A 153 -5.04 5.43 16.57
CA VAL A 153 -6.44 4.97 16.58
C VAL A 153 -7.34 5.96 17.29
#